data_da1cae061ec99dcfe5b2cf16982d408a
#
_entry.id   da1cae061ec99dcfe5b2cf16982d408a
#
_cell.length_a   1.000
_cell.length_b   1.000
_cell.length_c   1.000
_cell.angle_alpha   90.00
_cell.angle_beta   90.00
_cell.angle_gamma   90.00
#
_symmetry.space_group_name_H-M   'P 1'
#
loop_
_entity.id
_entity.type
_entity.pdbx_description
1 polymer ?
#
loop_
_entity_poly.entity_id
_entity_poly.type
_entity_poly.pdbx_seq_one_letter_code
_entity_poly.pdbx_strand_id
1 'polypeptide(L)'
;PIPHANMLRKQQCDFGWDWNIALGIFGVSGAIRLEPVGPRIGDVLVDQLHSPGQVEVRLRVQANCEDVTASLCGITETAPVVAGVAELSLVIRDPVLWWPAGQGAQVLHDLVLTGGGAREVRRIGLRDMRLISEPDAAGRSFGMRVNGRAVFAKGANWIPADALSGRITRDAVRGLLQSAVDAHMNMIRVWGGGRYEPDWF
;
A
#
# COMPACT_ATOMS: atom_id res chain seq x y z
N PRO A 1 7.42 10.71 -30.74
CA PRO A 1 7.36 11.09 -29.31
C PRO A 1 6.43 12.28 -29.16
N ILE A 2 5.59 12.27 -28.14
CA ILE A 2 4.71 13.40 -27.81
C ILE A 2 5.57 14.41 -27.01
N PRO A 3 5.72 15.67 -27.50
CA PRO A 3 6.47 16.67 -26.77
C PRO A 3 5.88 16.89 -25.38
N HIS A 4 6.75 17.03 -24.37
CA HIS A 4 6.38 17.30 -22.98
C HIS A 4 5.48 16.23 -22.33
N ALA A 5 5.52 14.97 -22.78
CA ALA A 5 4.75 13.89 -22.22
C ALA A 5 5.01 13.72 -20.70
N ASN A 6 6.23 13.98 -20.26
CA ASN A 6 6.64 13.96 -18.84
C ASN A 6 6.00 15.06 -17.97
N MET A 7 5.40 16.09 -18.59
CA MET A 7 4.69 17.16 -17.88
C MET A 7 3.19 16.88 -17.73
N LEU A 8 2.70 15.82 -18.34
CA LEU A 8 1.30 15.42 -18.27
C LEU A 8 1.09 14.46 -17.11
N ARG A 9 -0.01 14.64 -16.37
CA ARG A 9 -0.42 13.72 -15.30
C ARG A 9 -1.02 12.43 -15.86
N LYS A 10 -0.18 11.62 -16.49
CA LYS A 10 -0.54 10.33 -17.09
C LYS A 10 0.58 9.32 -16.85
N GLN A 11 0.24 8.04 -17.01
CA GLN A 11 1.24 6.98 -17.01
C GLN A 11 2.20 7.19 -18.19
N GLN A 12 3.49 7.09 -17.93
CA GLN A 12 4.50 7.32 -18.98
C GLN A 12 4.37 6.30 -20.11
N CYS A 13 3.97 5.06 -19.82
CA CYS A 13 3.77 4.02 -20.81
C CYS A 13 2.59 4.28 -21.77
N ASP A 14 1.66 5.20 -21.46
CA ASP A 14 0.56 5.58 -22.36
C ASP A 14 1.07 6.33 -23.59
N PHE A 15 2.28 6.86 -23.55
CA PHE A 15 2.94 7.55 -24.69
C PHE A 15 3.80 6.61 -25.55
N GLY A 16 3.68 5.30 -25.36
CA GLY A 16 4.42 4.25 -26.04
C GLY A 16 5.60 3.73 -25.25
N TRP A 17 5.80 2.44 -25.31
CA TRP A 17 6.94 1.72 -24.75
C TRP A 17 7.25 0.52 -25.64
N ASP A 18 8.34 -0.22 -25.37
CA ASP A 18 8.71 -1.42 -26.13
C ASP A 18 7.67 -2.55 -26.09
N TRP A 19 6.82 -2.56 -25.09
CA TRP A 19 5.73 -3.53 -24.89
C TRP A 19 4.32 -2.92 -24.99
N ASN A 20 4.18 -1.58 -25.16
CA ASN A 20 2.89 -0.89 -25.16
C ASN A 20 2.73 0.06 -26.34
N ILE A 21 1.53 0.15 -26.87
CA ILE A 21 1.19 1.09 -27.92
C ILE A 21 1.07 2.52 -27.37
N ALA A 22 1.29 3.51 -28.24
CA ALA A 22 1.09 4.91 -27.89
C ALA A 22 -0.38 5.27 -28.04
N LEU A 23 -1.09 5.39 -26.91
CA LEU A 23 -2.48 5.82 -26.85
C LEU A 23 -2.56 7.11 -26.05
N GLY A 24 -2.85 8.21 -26.70
CA GLY A 24 -3.09 9.48 -26.03
C GLY A 24 -4.44 9.52 -25.31
N ILE A 25 -4.73 8.52 -24.48
CA ILE A 25 -5.98 8.43 -23.73
C ILE A 25 -6.11 9.55 -22.71
N PHE A 26 -7.29 10.17 -22.65
CA PHE A 26 -7.66 11.11 -21.61
C PHE A 26 -9.16 11.01 -21.33
N GLY A 27 -9.56 11.42 -20.13
CA GLY A 27 -10.95 11.38 -19.71
C GLY A 27 -11.11 10.76 -18.33
N VAL A 28 -12.34 10.67 -17.85
CA VAL A 28 -12.69 10.05 -16.59
C VAL A 28 -13.01 8.58 -16.87
N SER A 29 -12.13 7.68 -16.40
CA SER A 29 -12.33 6.22 -16.57
C SER A 29 -13.00 5.56 -15.36
N GLY A 30 -13.14 6.27 -14.25
CA GLY A 30 -13.79 5.79 -13.03
C GLY A 30 -15.15 6.42 -12.78
N ALA A 31 -15.78 6.07 -11.67
CA ALA A 31 -17.05 6.65 -11.25
C ALA A 31 -16.91 8.13 -10.83
N ILE A 32 -17.87 8.95 -11.20
CA ILE A 32 -18.07 10.29 -10.62
C ILE A 32 -19.21 10.17 -9.63
N ARG A 33 -18.98 10.59 -8.39
CA ARG A 33 -19.95 10.51 -7.30
C ARG A 33 -20.17 11.87 -6.68
N LEU A 34 -21.43 12.15 -6.30
CA LEU A 34 -21.77 13.22 -5.37
C LEU A 34 -21.90 12.59 -3.98
N GLU A 35 -21.14 13.10 -3.04
CA GLU A 35 -21.16 12.63 -1.66
C GLU A 35 -21.66 13.75 -0.76
N PRO A 36 -22.50 13.45 0.27
CA PRO A 36 -22.92 14.46 1.24
C PRO A 36 -21.70 14.99 2.00
N VAL A 37 -21.74 16.29 2.30
CA VAL A 37 -20.75 16.91 3.19
C VAL A 37 -21.07 16.48 4.62
N GLY A 38 -20.20 15.72 5.23
CA GLY A 38 -20.37 15.22 6.61
C GLY A 38 -19.02 14.80 7.19
N PRO A 39 -19.00 14.31 8.43
CA PRO A 39 -17.80 13.76 9.03
C PRO A 39 -17.23 12.65 8.16
N ARG A 40 -15.91 12.70 7.94
CA ARG A 40 -15.20 11.67 7.17
C ARG A 40 -13.80 11.46 7.71
N ILE A 41 -13.31 10.27 7.48
CA ILE A 41 -11.92 9.86 7.66
C ILE A 41 -11.31 9.80 6.25
N GLY A 42 -10.22 10.54 6.05
CA GLY A 42 -9.50 10.63 4.78
C GLY A 42 -8.26 9.75 4.74
N ASP A 43 -7.12 10.34 4.37
CA ASP A 43 -5.86 9.62 4.27
C ASP A 43 -5.38 9.15 5.64
N VAL A 44 -4.86 7.92 5.67
CA VAL A 44 -4.33 7.27 6.86
C VAL A 44 -2.89 6.86 6.58
N LEU A 45 -1.94 7.48 7.27
CA LEU A 45 -0.56 7.04 7.28
C LEU A 45 -0.36 6.11 8.48
N VAL A 46 0.31 4.98 8.23
CA VAL A 46 0.58 3.95 9.22
C VAL A 46 2.07 3.70 9.28
N ASP A 47 2.69 4.05 10.41
CA ASP A 47 4.08 3.73 10.72
C ASP A 47 4.15 2.63 11.78
N GLN A 48 5.17 1.77 11.71
CA GLN A 48 5.36 0.68 12.65
C GLN A 48 6.77 0.70 13.24
N LEU A 49 6.85 0.77 14.56
CA LEU A 49 8.09 0.68 15.31
C LEU A 49 8.15 -0.68 16.02
N HIS A 50 9.00 -1.54 15.52
CA HIS A 50 9.19 -2.89 16.05
C HIS A 50 10.28 -2.92 17.13
N SER A 51 9.96 -3.56 18.27
CA SER A 51 10.88 -3.87 19.35
C SER A 51 10.62 -5.28 19.86
N PRO A 52 11.50 -5.87 20.68
CA PRO A 52 11.28 -7.22 21.20
C PRO A 52 9.93 -7.37 21.90
N GLY A 53 9.08 -8.29 21.41
CA GLY A 53 7.78 -8.62 21.98
C GLY A 53 6.68 -7.58 21.74
N GLN A 54 6.92 -6.50 20.98
CA GLN A 54 5.86 -5.52 20.72
C GLN A 54 6.05 -4.73 19.42
N VAL A 55 4.94 -4.19 18.92
CA VAL A 55 4.90 -3.22 17.82
C VAL A 55 4.12 -1.99 18.27
N GLU A 56 4.71 -0.82 18.15
CA GLU A 56 4.01 0.45 18.27
C GLU A 56 3.52 0.86 16.87
N VAL A 57 2.20 0.95 16.67
CA VAL A 57 1.58 1.40 15.44
C VAL A 57 1.18 2.85 15.60
N ARG A 58 1.86 3.74 14.88
CA ARG A 58 1.59 5.18 14.86
C ARG A 58 0.76 5.52 13.65
N LEU A 59 -0.31 6.27 13.90
CA LEU A 59 -1.27 6.66 12.88
C LEU A 59 -1.30 8.18 12.76
N ARG A 60 -1.31 8.67 11.51
CA ARG A 60 -1.72 10.03 11.18
C ARG A 60 -2.95 9.94 10.30
N VAL A 61 -4.08 10.40 10.83
CA VAL A 61 -5.40 10.26 10.22
C VAL A 61 -5.94 11.63 9.84
N GLN A 62 -6.14 11.90 8.56
CA GLN A 62 -6.88 13.08 8.14
C GLN A 62 -8.37 12.89 8.43
N ALA A 63 -8.99 13.85 9.11
CA ALA A 63 -10.41 13.79 9.44
C ALA A 63 -11.00 15.19 9.60
N ASN A 64 -12.34 15.29 9.44
CA ASN A 64 -13.10 16.52 9.66
C ASN A 64 -14.18 16.35 10.76
N CYS A 65 -13.85 15.64 11.82
CA CYS A 65 -14.65 15.45 13.03
C CYS A 65 -13.88 15.94 14.26
N GLU A 66 -14.48 15.87 15.45
CA GLU A 66 -13.84 16.33 16.69
C GLU A 66 -12.70 15.42 17.14
N ASP A 67 -12.92 14.11 17.04
CA ASP A 67 -11.97 13.08 17.42
C ASP A 67 -11.98 11.90 16.45
N VAL A 68 -10.95 11.09 16.54
CA VAL A 68 -10.83 9.78 15.86
C VAL A 68 -10.48 8.72 16.89
N THR A 69 -11.23 7.64 16.87
CA THR A 69 -10.93 6.42 17.61
C THR A 69 -10.36 5.36 16.65
N ALA A 70 -9.22 4.79 16.99
CA ALA A 70 -8.60 3.69 16.28
C ALA A 70 -8.62 2.41 17.12
N SER A 71 -8.99 1.28 16.50
CA SER A 71 -8.95 -0.04 17.13
C SER A 71 -8.14 -1.01 16.28
N LEU A 72 -7.20 -1.72 16.90
CA LEU A 72 -6.33 -2.71 16.26
C LEU A 72 -5.95 -3.81 17.27
N CYS A 73 -6.12 -5.07 16.92
CA CYS A 73 -5.74 -6.22 17.77
C CYS A 73 -6.32 -6.14 19.20
N GLY A 74 -7.52 -5.59 19.37
CA GLY A 74 -8.16 -5.44 20.70
C GLY A 74 -7.69 -4.21 21.49
N ILE A 75 -6.74 -3.45 21.01
CA ILE A 75 -6.30 -2.17 21.59
C ILE A 75 -7.09 -1.05 20.93
N THR A 76 -7.55 -0.09 21.73
CA THR A 76 -8.33 1.08 21.26
C THR A 76 -7.75 2.36 21.85
N GLU A 77 -7.56 3.35 21.01
CA GLU A 77 -7.08 4.69 21.36
C GLU A 77 -7.95 5.75 20.69
N THR A 78 -8.10 6.90 21.35
CA THR A 78 -8.85 8.04 20.81
C THR A 78 -7.97 9.29 20.91
N ALA A 79 -7.97 10.10 19.85
CA ALA A 79 -7.25 11.37 19.83
C ALA A 79 -8.11 12.48 19.19
N PRO A 80 -7.97 13.73 19.65
CA PRO A 80 -8.63 14.87 19.04
C PRO A 80 -8.07 15.14 17.64
N VAL A 81 -8.91 15.67 16.76
CA VAL A 81 -8.49 16.17 15.45
C VAL A 81 -8.02 17.62 15.60
N VAL A 82 -6.74 17.86 15.35
CA VAL A 82 -6.15 19.20 15.41
C VAL A 82 -5.68 19.58 14.00
N ALA A 83 -6.12 20.71 13.49
CA ALA A 83 -5.81 21.17 12.14
C ALA A 83 -6.11 20.12 11.05
N GLY A 84 -7.19 19.34 11.21
CA GLY A 84 -7.60 18.31 10.25
C GLY A 84 -6.86 16.97 10.37
N VAL A 85 -6.06 16.76 11.42
CA VAL A 85 -5.26 15.53 11.62
C VAL A 85 -5.42 15.04 13.07
N ALA A 86 -5.66 13.74 13.23
CA ALA A 86 -5.51 13.02 14.50
C ALA A 86 -4.23 12.20 14.49
N GLU A 87 -3.48 12.22 15.59
CA GLU A 87 -2.29 11.40 15.80
C GLU A 87 -2.53 10.40 16.94
N LEU A 88 -2.39 9.10 16.65
CA LEU A 88 -2.66 8.02 17.60
C LEU A 88 -1.48 7.06 17.64
N SER A 89 -1.31 6.37 18.77
CA SER A 89 -0.30 5.33 18.94
C SER A 89 -0.89 4.14 19.68
N LEU A 90 -0.86 2.96 19.04
CA LEU A 90 -1.34 1.70 19.60
C LEU A 90 -0.15 0.75 19.82
N VAL A 91 0.05 0.30 21.06
CA VAL A 91 1.11 -0.67 21.40
C VAL A 91 0.52 -2.08 21.45
N ILE A 92 0.90 -2.88 20.47
CA ILE A 92 0.47 -4.28 20.35
C ILE A 92 1.55 -5.17 20.94
N ARG A 93 1.24 -5.89 22.00
CA ARG A 93 2.14 -6.86 22.65
C ARG A 93 2.00 -8.23 22.01
N ASP A 94 3.10 -8.95 21.87
CA ASP A 94 3.19 -10.28 21.27
C ASP A 94 2.43 -10.38 19.95
N PRO A 95 2.73 -9.47 18.96
CA PRO A 95 1.97 -9.36 17.74
C PRO A 95 2.12 -10.59 16.86
N VAL A 96 1.03 -11.01 16.22
CA VAL A 96 1.11 -12.00 15.13
C VAL A 96 1.59 -11.27 13.88
N LEU A 97 2.83 -11.57 13.47
CA LEU A 97 3.50 -10.87 12.38
C LEU A 97 3.08 -11.40 11.01
N TRP A 98 3.05 -10.51 10.05
CA TRP A 98 2.91 -10.84 8.64
C TRP A 98 4.26 -11.29 8.06
N TRP A 99 4.24 -12.29 7.18
CA TRP A 99 5.40 -12.80 6.47
C TRP A 99 5.16 -12.86 4.96
N PRO A 100 6.20 -12.68 4.11
CA PRO A 100 6.08 -12.89 2.68
C PRO A 100 5.80 -14.36 2.35
N ALA A 101 5.24 -14.60 1.16
CA ALA A 101 4.92 -15.94 0.68
C ALA A 101 6.12 -16.90 0.80
N GLY A 102 5.89 -18.08 1.34
CA GLY A 102 6.92 -19.11 1.57
C GLY A 102 7.79 -18.92 2.82
N GLN A 103 7.55 -17.89 3.66
CA GLN A 103 8.32 -17.66 4.89
C GLN A 103 7.47 -17.67 6.17
N GLY A 104 6.17 -17.69 6.06
CA GLY A 104 5.23 -17.71 7.16
C GLY A 104 3.83 -17.28 6.74
N ALA A 105 2.96 -17.09 7.71
CA ALA A 105 1.57 -16.69 7.47
C ALA A 105 1.48 -15.21 7.06
N GLN A 106 0.60 -14.93 6.12
CA GLN A 106 0.30 -13.57 5.65
C GLN A 106 -0.87 -12.98 6.45
N VAL A 107 -0.68 -12.85 7.77
CA VAL A 107 -1.73 -12.38 8.67
C VAL A 107 -1.97 -10.89 8.46
N LEU A 108 -3.23 -10.52 8.22
CA LEU A 108 -3.68 -9.14 8.15
C LEU A 108 -4.64 -8.87 9.31
N HIS A 109 -4.49 -7.72 9.93
CA HIS A 109 -5.30 -7.24 11.04
C HIS A 109 -6.17 -6.08 10.57
N ASP A 110 -7.43 -6.04 11.03
CA ASP A 110 -8.32 -4.92 10.74
C ASP A 110 -7.97 -3.75 11.66
N LEU A 111 -7.49 -2.66 11.06
CA LEU A 111 -7.42 -1.34 11.68
C LEU A 111 -8.76 -0.65 11.43
N VAL A 112 -9.55 -0.51 12.47
CA VAL A 112 -10.85 0.16 12.42
C VAL A 112 -10.69 1.58 12.94
N LEU A 113 -11.13 2.54 12.14
CA LEU A 113 -11.14 3.95 12.48
C LEU A 113 -12.58 4.46 12.52
N THR A 114 -12.94 5.21 13.56
CA THR A 114 -14.27 5.82 13.70
C THR A 114 -14.15 7.26 14.20
N GLY A 115 -15.06 8.13 13.77
CA GLY A 115 -15.11 9.52 14.23
C GLY A 115 -16.31 10.26 13.62
N GLY A 116 -17.07 10.98 14.40
CA GLY A 116 -18.22 11.75 13.95
C GLY A 116 -19.32 10.94 13.25
N GLY A 117 -19.40 9.63 13.48
CA GLY A 117 -20.28 8.70 12.77
C GLY A 117 -19.69 8.09 11.50
N ALA A 118 -18.54 8.57 11.03
CA ALA A 118 -17.80 7.92 9.94
C ALA A 118 -17.08 6.66 10.45
N ARG A 119 -16.91 5.67 9.55
CA ARG A 119 -16.17 4.42 9.84
C ARG A 119 -15.35 4.03 8.63
N GLU A 120 -14.08 3.75 8.86
CA GLU A 120 -13.12 3.26 7.87
C GLU A 120 -12.44 1.99 8.38
N VAL A 121 -12.13 1.06 7.49
CA VAL A 121 -11.41 -0.18 7.84
C VAL A 121 -10.25 -0.35 6.87
N ARG A 122 -9.05 -0.54 7.40
CA ARG A 122 -7.84 -0.86 6.65
C ARG A 122 -7.31 -2.21 7.13
N ARG A 123 -6.95 -3.09 6.22
CA ARG A 123 -6.25 -4.33 6.59
C ARG A 123 -4.75 -4.11 6.50
N ILE A 124 -4.05 -4.28 7.60
CA ILE A 124 -2.61 -4.07 7.70
C ILE A 124 -1.89 -5.33 8.19
N GLY A 125 -0.72 -5.59 7.62
CA GLY A 125 0.21 -6.59 8.16
C GLY A 125 1.19 -5.95 9.14
N LEU A 126 1.36 -6.53 10.30
CA LEU A 126 2.38 -6.09 11.26
C LEU A 126 3.72 -6.71 10.85
N ARG A 127 4.65 -5.88 10.36
CA ARG A 127 5.94 -6.34 9.86
C ARG A 127 7.01 -5.24 9.91
N ASP A 128 8.23 -5.62 10.24
CA ASP A 128 9.43 -4.80 10.04
C ASP A 128 10.05 -5.15 8.67
N MET A 129 10.04 -4.20 7.73
CA MET A 129 10.69 -4.36 6.42
C MET A 129 11.87 -3.41 6.32
N ARG A 130 13.04 -3.97 6.03
CA ARG A 130 14.28 -3.17 5.87
C ARG A 130 14.99 -3.50 4.57
N LEU A 131 15.36 -2.44 3.86
CA LEU A 131 16.31 -2.51 2.78
C LEU A 131 17.72 -2.46 3.38
N ILE A 132 18.54 -3.47 3.07
CA ILE A 132 19.92 -3.57 3.52
C ILE A 132 20.82 -3.15 2.36
N SER A 133 21.65 -2.14 2.60
CA SER A 133 22.64 -1.66 1.66
C SER A 133 23.92 -1.32 2.42
N GLU A 134 24.78 -2.33 2.56
CA GLU A 134 26.03 -2.24 3.35
C GLU A 134 27.24 -2.29 2.40
N PRO A 135 28.34 -1.59 2.70
CA PRO A 135 29.59 -1.72 1.95
C PRO A 135 30.13 -3.16 2.03
N ASP A 136 30.65 -3.67 0.94
CA ASP A 136 31.37 -4.94 0.88
C ASP A 136 32.60 -4.82 -0.02
N ALA A 137 33.35 -5.89 -0.20
CA ALA A 137 34.59 -5.89 -0.99
C ALA A 137 34.37 -5.58 -2.49
N ALA A 138 33.16 -5.77 -3.01
CA ALA A 138 32.80 -5.55 -4.42
C ALA A 138 32.01 -4.23 -4.64
N GLY A 139 31.61 -3.54 -3.55
CA GLY A 139 30.84 -2.29 -3.62
C GLY A 139 29.83 -2.14 -2.48
N ARG A 140 28.56 -2.31 -2.77
CA ARG A 140 27.48 -2.27 -1.77
C ARG A 140 26.50 -3.40 -2.01
N SER A 141 26.15 -4.09 -0.94
CA SER A 141 25.08 -5.09 -0.97
C SER A 141 23.72 -4.44 -1.25
N PHE A 142 22.80 -5.23 -1.78
CA PHE A 142 21.40 -4.86 -1.90
C PHE A 142 20.55 -6.06 -1.51
N GLY A 143 19.85 -5.96 -0.40
CA GLY A 143 19.05 -7.06 0.13
C GLY A 143 17.87 -6.57 0.94
N MET A 144 16.96 -7.47 1.26
CA MET A 144 15.79 -7.21 2.07
C MET A 144 15.79 -8.08 3.32
N ARG A 145 15.31 -7.51 4.43
CA ARG A 145 14.95 -8.25 5.63
C ARG A 145 13.49 -8.00 5.98
N VAL A 146 12.79 -9.05 6.35
CA VAL A 146 11.44 -8.95 6.92
C VAL A 146 11.47 -9.60 8.29
N ASN A 147 11.05 -8.86 9.32
CA ASN A 147 11.08 -9.29 10.72
C ASN A 147 12.45 -9.86 11.14
N GLY A 148 13.53 -9.18 10.73
CA GLY A 148 14.90 -9.59 10.98
C GLY A 148 15.46 -10.72 10.11
N ARG A 149 14.62 -11.45 9.35
CA ARG A 149 15.03 -12.56 8.47
C ARG A 149 15.36 -12.06 7.08
N ALA A 150 16.48 -12.49 6.52
CA ALA A 150 16.84 -12.20 5.13
C ALA A 150 15.84 -12.84 4.15
N VAL A 151 15.44 -12.09 3.14
CA VAL A 151 14.49 -12.52 2.11
C VAL A 151 15.15 -12.43 0.74
N PHE A 152 15.24 -13.55 0.04
CA PHE A 152 15.55 -13.53 -1.38
C PHE A 152 14.27 -13.17 -2.16
N ALA A 153 14.27 -11.99 -2.78
CA ALA A 153 13.13 -11.48 -3.52
C ALA A 153 12.99 -12.17 -4.88
N LYS A 154 12.08 -13.12 -4.95
CA LYS A 154 11.70 -13.83 -6.19
C LYS A 154 10.46 -13.18 -6.74
N GLY A 155 10.53 -12.59 -7.93
CA GLY A 155 9.37 -11.88 -8.43
C GLY A 155 9.55 -11.33 -9.83
N ALA A 156 8.60 -10.50 -10.21
CA ALA A 156 8.54 -9.85 -11.52
C ALA A 156 8.22 -8.36 -11.37
N ASN A 157 8.48 -7.60 -12.45
CA ASN A 157 7.97 -6.26 -12.56
C ASN A 157 6.47 -6.31 -12.85
N TRP A 158 5.71 -5.46 -12.17
CA TRP A 158 4.32 -5.17 -12.48
C TRP A 158 4.27 -3.93 -13.36
N ILE A 159 3.90 -4.12 -14.59
CA ILE A 159 3.49 -3.08 -15.51
C ILE A 159 1.96 -2.97 -15.46
N PRO A 160 1.31 -1.92 -15.99
CA PRO A 160 -0.15 -1.88 -16.05
C PRO A 160 -0.74 -3.15 -16.67
N ALA A 161 -1.77 -3.71 -16.03
CA ALA A 161 -2.38 -4.97 -16.44
C ALA A 161 -3.08 -4.91 -17.82
N ASP A 162 -3.42 -3.71 -18.29
CA ASP A 162 -3.97 -3.44 -19.64
C ASP A 162 -3.52 -2.05 -20.09
N ALA A 163 -3.29 -1.89 -21.39
CA ALA A 163 -3.00 -0.60 -22.01
C ALA A 163 -4.15 0.41 -21.85
N LEU A 164 -5.38 -0.07 -21.72
CA LEU A 164 -6.58 0.72 -21.45
C LEU A 164 -6.98 0.55 -19.98
N SER A 165 -6.63 1.50 -19.14
CA SER A 165 -6.85 1.41 -17.70
C SER A 165 -8.31 1.15 -17.28
N GLY A 166 -9.28 1.60 -18.08
CA GLY A 166 -10.72 1.32 -17.83
C GLY A 166 -11.14 -0.14 -18.04
N ARG A 167 -10.27 -0.98 -18.62
CA ARG A 167 -10.51 -2.43 -18.81
C ARG A 167 -9.97 -3.28 -17.67
N ILE A 168 -9.13 -2.70 -16.80
CA ILE A 168 -8.54 -3.42 -15.68
C ILE A 168 -9.64 -3.74 -14.67
N THR A 169 -9.81 -5.02 -14.36
CA THR A 169 -10.78 -5.49 -13.37
C THR A 169 -10.06 -6.16 -12.20
N ARG A 170 -10.70 -6.19 -11.04
CA ARG A 170 -10.18 -6.90 -9.85
C ARG A 170 -9.87 -8.36 -10.16
N ASP A 171 -10.72 -9.04 -10.90
CA ASP A 171 -10.52 -10.46 -11.23
C ASP A 171 -9.32 -10.67 -12.15
N ALA A 172 -9.09 -9.77 -13.12
CA ALA A 172 -7.91 -9.82 -13.97
C ALA A 172 -6.62 -9.65 -13.16
N VAL A 173 -6.58 -8.65 -12.26
CA VAL A 173 -5.46 -8.43 -11.35
C VAL A 173 -5.24 -9.64 -10.44
N ARG A 174 -6.32 -10.18 -9.86
CA ARG A 174 -6.26 -11.38 -9.02
C ARG A 174 -5.68 -12.58 -9.77
N GLY A 175 -6.10 -12.79 -11.03
CA GLY A 175 -5.58 -13.87 -11.87
C GLY A 175 -4.08 -13.75 -12.12
N LEU A 176 -3.58 -12.55 -12.40
CA LEU A 176 -2.15 -12.29 -12.58
C LEU A 176 -1.36 -12.51 -11.29
N LEU A 177 -1.87 -12.05 -10.14
CA LEU A 177 -1.25 -12.29 -8.85
C LEU A 177 -1.27 -13.76 -8.46
N GLN A 178 -2.35 -14.49 -8.79
CA GLN A 178 -2.41 -15.95 -8.58
C GLN A 178 -1.34 -16.67 -9.42
N SER A 179 -1.13 -16.27 -10.68
CA SER A 179 -0.05 -16.83 -11.50
C SER A 179 1.33 -16.58 -10.89
N ALA A 180 1.55 -15.44 -10.26
CA ALA A 180 2.78 -15.16 -9.53
C ALA A 180 2.93 -16.08 -8.30
N VAL A 181 1.86 -16.33 -7.56
CA VAL A 181 1.85 -17.28 -6.44
C VAL A 181 2.16 -18.68 -6.90
N ASP A 182 1.54 -19.14 -7.99
CA ASP A 182 1.74 -20.48 -8.57
C ASP A 182 3.19 -20.68 -9.08
N ALA A 183 3.83 -19.58 -9.50
CA ALA A 183 5.26 -19.53 -9.85
C ALA A 183 6.19 -19.39 -8.61
N HIS A 184 5.68 -19.51 -7.39
CA HIS A 184 6.42 -19.35 -6.13
C HIS A 184 7.12 -18.00 -5.97
N MET A 185 6.56 -16.94 -6.52
CA MET A 185 7.03 -15.57 -6.31
C MET A 185 6.61 -15.07 -4.93
N ASN A 186 7.45 -14.22 -4.32
CA ASN A 186 7.19 -13.61 -3.02
C ASN A 186 7.27 -12.09 -3.05
N MET A 187 7.50 -11.51 -4.23
CA MET A 187 7.58 -10.07 -4.42
C MET A 187 7.04 -9.68 -5.80
N ILE A 188 6.33 -8.57 -5.84
CA ILE A 188 6.00 -7.87 -7.08
C ILE A 188 6.57 -6.45 -6.98
N ARG A 189 7.31 -6.02 -7.99
CA ARG A 189 7.80 -4.65 -8.10
C ARG A 189 6.92 -3.86 -9.05
N VAL A 190 6.19 -2.90 -8.53
CA VAL A 190 5.45 -1.96 -9.40
C VAL A 190 6.45 -1.09 -10.15
N TRP A 191 6.40 -1.15 -11.48
CA TRP A 191 7.31 -0.41 -12.34
C TRP A 191 7.03 1.10 -12.33
N GLY A 192 8.09 1.91 -12.33
CA GLY A 192 7.98 3.37 -12.17
C GLY A 192 7.33 4.12 -13.35
N GLY A 193 7.20 3.50 -14.52
CA GLY A 193 6.49 4.06 -15.68
C GLY A 193 4.98 3.75 -15.71
N GLY A 194 4.49 2.99 -14.75
CA GLY A 194 3.09 2.64 -14.57
C GLY A 194 2.43 3.38 -13.40
N ARG A 195 1.46 2.73 -12.79
CA ARG A 195 0.76 3.19 -11.58
C ARG A 195 0.46 2.02 -10.66
N TYR A 196 0.16 2.33 -9.39
CA TYR A 196 -0.42 1.36 -8.49
C TYR A 196 -1.88 1.10 -8.85
N GLU A 197 -2.31 -0.14 -8.68
CA GLU A 197 -3.72 -0.47 -8.77
C GLU A 197 -4.49 0.15 -7.58
N PRO A 198 -5.81 0.37 -7.71
CA PRO A 198 -6.61 0.88 -6.60
C PRO A 198 -6.56 -0.02 -5.36
N ASP A 199 -6.61 0.58 -4.16
CA ASP A 199 -6.53 -0.14 -2.87
C ASP A 199 -7.64 -1.18 -2.67
N TRP A 200 -8.76 -1.03 -3.38
CA TRP A 200 -9.90 -1.96 -3.32
C TRP A 200 -9.73 -3.19 -4.23
N PHE A 201 -8.63 -3.27 -4.97
CA PHE A 201 -8.22 -4.48 -5.69
C PHE A 201 -7.52 -5.44 -4.75
#